data_b8bd6d9176e145a24b0a45c902ab48b3
#
_entry.id   b8bd6d9176e145a24b0a45c902ab48b3
#
_cell.length_a   1.000
_cell.length_b   1.000
_cell.length_c   1.000
_cell.angle_alpha   90.00
_cell.angle_beta   90.00
_cell.angle_gamma   90.00
#
_symmetry.space_group_name_H-M   'P 1'
#
loop_
_entity.id
_entity.type
_entity.pdbx_description
1 polymer ?
#
loop_
_entity_poly.entity_id
_entity_poly.type
_entity_poly.pdbx_seq_one_letter_code
_entity_poly.pdbx_strand_id
1 'polypeptide(L)' 'MALAAVDRLADKLAGYHAYHATRADLLRRLGRSQQSRAAYDKAIELAGNTAETAYLTRRRDQLE' A
#
# COMPACT_ATOMS: atom_id res chain seq x y z
N MET A 1 1.17 16.14 -7.01
CA MET A 1 1.03 15.53 -5.68
C MET A 1 1.56 14.09 -5.72
N ALA A 2 2.07 13.61 -4.60
CA ALA A 2 2.72 12.30 -4.53
C ALA A 2 1.81 11.15 -4.96
N LEU A 3 0.53 11.17 -4.57
CA LEU A 3 -0.41 10.10 -4.95
C LEU A 3 -0.62 10.04 -6.47
N ALA A 4 -0.72 11.18 -7.12
CA ALA A 4 -0.88 11.22 -8.58
C ALA A 4 0.35 10.66 -9.30
N ALA A 5 1.56 10.95 -8.78
CA ALA A 5 2.78 10.40 -9.35
C ALA A 5 2.82 8.87 -9.19
N VAL A 6 2.40 8.37 -8.03
CA VAL A 6 2.33 6.92 -7.78
C VAL A 6 1.33 6.26 -8.72
N ASP A 7 0.18 6.88 -8.92
CA ASP A 7 -0.86 6.32 -9.82
C ASP A 7 -0.41 6.29 -11.27
N ARG A 8 0.44 7.23 -11.70
CA ARG A 8 1.00 7.21 -13.06
C ARG A 8 1.88 5.98 -13.31
N LEU A 9 2.46 5.43 -12.25
CA LEU A 9 3.33 4.27 -12.35
C LEU A 9 2.56 2.97 -12.23
N ALA A 10 1.24 3.02 -12.05
CA ALA A 10 0.41 1.84 -11.79
C ALA A 10 0.59 0.76 -12.86
N ASP A 11 0.62 1.14 -14.13
CA ASP A 11 0.75 0.17 -15.22
C ASP A 11 2.09 -0.57 -15.18
N LYS A 12 3.14 0.09 -14.71
CA LYS A 12 4.48 -0.49 -14.64
C LYS A 12 4.72 -1.24 -13.35
N LEU A 13 4.12 -0.78 -12.25
CA LEU A 13 4.44 -1.26 -10.90
C LEU A 13 3.30 -2.01 -10.23
N ALA A 14 2.21 -2.28 -10.95
CA ALA A 14 1.02 -2.89 -10.36
C ALA A 14 1.28 -4.24 -9.70
N GLY A 15 2.31 -4.98 -10.16
CA GLY A 15 2.69 -6.25 -9.56
C GLY A 15 3.77 -6.14 -8.48
N TYR A 16 4.18 -4.92 -8.13
CA TYR A 16 5.29 -4.71 -7.22
C TYR A 16 4.76 -4.26 -5.85
N HIS A 17 5.00 -5.06 -4.82
CA HIS A 17 4.40 -4.81 -3.51
C HIS A 17 4.78 -3.45 -2.92
N ALA A 18 6.00 -2.97 -3.17
CA ALA A 18 6.45 -1.67 -2.66
C ALA A 18 5.64 -0.50 -3.23
N TYR A 19 5.19 -0.60 -4.48
CA TYR A 19 4.30 0.40 -5.05
C TYR A 19 3.00 0.48 -4.26
N HIS A 20 2.40 -0.67 -3.97
CA HIS A 20 1.14 -0.70 -3.24
C HIS A 20 1.29 -0.24 -1.80
N ALA A 21 2.42 -0.57 -1.16
CA ALA A 21 2.72 -0.11 0.20
C ALA A 21 2.87 1.41 0.24
N THR A 22 3.56 1.98 -0.73
CA THR A 22 3.73 3.43 -0.84
C THR A 22 2.39 4.12 -1.06
N ARG A 23 1.57 3.57 -1.95
CA ARG A 23 0.24 4.10 -2.23
C ARG A 23 -0.62 4.05 -0.96
N ALA A 24 -0.56 2.95 -0.22
CA ALA A 24 -1.31 2.79 1.02
C ALA A 24 -0.92 3.85 2.05
N ASP A 25 0.38 4.11 2.21
CA ASP A 25 0.85 5.13 3.14
C ASP A 25 0.36 6.52 2.76
N LEU A 26 0.40 6.86 1.49
CA LEU A 26 -0.09 8.15 1.02
C LEU A 26 -1.60 8.30 1.23
N LEU A 27 -2.36 7.26 0.98
CA LEU A 27 -3.80 7.26 1.21
C LEU A 27 -4.12 7.44 2.70
N ARG A 28 -3.35 6.78 3.57
CA ARG A 28 -3.51 6.93 5.01
C ARG A 28 -3.28 8.39 5.43
N ARG A 29 -2.24 9.01 4.89
CA ARG A 29 -1.92 10.42 5.20
C ARG A 29 -3.01 11.37 4.72
N LEU A 30 -3.74 10.99 3.67
CA LEU A 30 -4.85 11.77 3.14
C LEU A 30 -6.17 11.48 3.85
N GLY A 31 -6.17 10.61 4.85
CA GLY A 31 -7.38 10.25 5.59
C GLY A 31 -8.30 9.30 4.86
N ARG A 32 -7.83 8.65 3.80
CA ARG A 32 -8.63 7.71 3.01
C ARG A 32 -8.40 6.28 3.50
N SER A 33 -8.91 5.98 4.68
CA SER A 33 -8.61 4.73 5.39
C SER A 33 -9.04 3.48 4.62
N GLN A 34 -10.23 3.48 4.02
CA GLN A 34 -10.71 2.31 3.28
C GLN A 34 -9.84 2.01 2.07
N GLN A 35 -9.47 3.04 1.32
CA GLN A 35 -8.60 2.88 0.16
C GLN A 35 -7.19 2.46 0.59
N SER A 36 -6.71 3.02 1.69
CA SER A 36 -5.42 2.64 2.25
C SER A 36 -5.41 1.17 2.65
N ARG A 37 -6.46 0.70 3.32
CA ARG A 37 -6.58 -0.70 3.71
C ARG A 37 -6.53 -1.63 2.50
N ALA A 38 -7.26 -1.29 1.43
CA ALA A 38 -7.24 -2.10 0.20
C ALA A 38 -5.85 -2.14 -0.41
N ALA A 39 -5.12 -1.02 -0.39
CA ALA A 39 -3.76 -0.97 -0.92
C ALA A 39 -2.79 -1.80 -0.06
N TYR A 40 -2.93 -1.77 1.27
CA TYR A 40 -2.13 -2.63 2.15
C TYR A 40 -2.44 -4.10 1.90
N ASP A 41 -3.71 -4.48 1.72
CA ASP A 41 -4.08 -5.86 1.41
C ASP A 41 -3.41 -6.34 0.12
N LYS A 42 -3.38 -5.49 -0.90
CA LYS A 42 -2.71 -5.82 -2.16
C LYS A 42 -1.20 -5.97 -1.98
N ALA A 43 -0.59 -5.08 -1.20
CA ALA A 43 0.83 -5.17 -0.91
C ALA A 43 1.16 -6.46 -0.16
N ILE A 44 0.33 -6.85 0.81
CA ILE A 44 0.50 -8.08 1.57
C ILE A 44 0.42 -9.30 0.64
N GLU A 45 -0.57 -9.31 -0.25
CA GLU A 45 -0.74 -10.38 -1.22
C GLU A 45 0.49 -10.56 -2.10
N LEU A 46 1.14 -9.46 -2.47
CA LEU A 46 2.30 -9.48 -3.37
C LEU A 46 3.64 -9.61 -2.63
N ALA A 47 3.64 -9.44 -1.29
CA ALA A 47 4.86 -9.51 -0.52
C ALA A 47 5.47 -10.91 -0.58
N GLY A 48 6.77 -10.98 -0.76
CA GLY A 48 7.47 -12.24 -0.97
C GLY A 48 8.05 -12.88 0.28
N ASN A 49 7.88 -12.26 1.46
CA ASN A 49 8.47 -12.80 2.69
C ASN A 49 7.62 -12.46 3.92
N THR A 50 7.85 -13.22 4.98
CA THR A 50 7.08 -13.13 6.21
C THR A 50 7.28 -11.81 6.94
N ALA A 51 8.51 -11.30 6.95
CA ALA A 51 8.82 -10.03 7.64
C ALA A 51 8.07 -8.87 7.01
N GLU A 52 8.06 -8.82 5.68
CA GLU A 52 7.33 -7.79 4.94
C GLU A 52 5.84 -7.88 5.20
N THR A 53 5.29 -9.08 5.13
CA THR A 53 3.88 -9.34 5.38
C THR A 53 3.49 -8.91 6.80
N ALA A 54 4.31 -9.23 7.79
CA ALA A 54 4.04 -8.86 9.18
C ALA A 54 4.05 -7.34 9.36
N TYR A 55 5.00 -6.65 8.75
CA TYR A 55 5.07 -5.20 8.81
C TYR A 55 3.83 -4.55 8.20
N LEU A 56 3.46 -5.00 7.00
CA LEU A 56 2.31 -4.43 6.29
C LEU A 56 1.00 -4.72 7.01
N THR A 57 0.85 -5.92 7.57
CA THR A 57 -0.33 -6.29 8.33
C THR A 57 -0.49 -5.39 9.56
N ARG A 58 0.61 -5.13 10.26
CA ARG A 58 0.59 -4.23 11.42
C ARG A 58 0.16 -2.83 11.01
N ARG A 59 0.70 -2.32 9.91
CA ARG A 59 0.33 -0.99 9.42
C ARG A 59 -1.15 -0.93 9.05
N ARG A 60 -1.65 -1.97 8.37
CA ARG A 60 -3.06 -2.04 8.02
C ARG A 60 -3.94 -2.03 9.26
N ASP A 61 -3.57 -2.81 10.28
CA ASP A 61 -4.38 -2.93 11.50
C ASP A 61 -4.38 -1.65 12.33
N GLN A 62 -3.45 -0.74 12.08
CA GLN A 62 -3.39 0.57 12.73
C GLN A 62 -4.28 1.62 12.06
N LEU A 63 -4.91 1.30 10.95
CA LEU A 63 -5.83 2.22 10.28
C LEU A 63 -7.10 2.41 11.11
N GLU A 64 -7.58 3.64 11.14
CA GLU A 64 -8.80 3.98 11.85
C GLU A 64 -10.02 3.93 10.96
#